data_1ddf5ab26c78d11b4056cdcae3eb8650
#
_entry.id   1ddf5ab26c78d11b4056cdcae3eb8650
#
_cell.length_a   1.000
_cell.length_b   1.000
_cell.length_c   1.000
_cell.angle_alpha   90.00
_cell.angle_beta   90.00
_cell.angle_gamma   90.00
#
_symmetry.space_group_name_H-M   'P 1'
#
loop_
_entity.id
_entity.type
_entity.pdbx_description
1 polymer ?
#
loop_
_entity_poly.entity_id
_entity_poly.type
_entity_poly.pdbx_seq_one_letter_code
_entity_poly.pdbx_strand_id
1 'polypeptide(L)'
;EEIINTLPTDADVSKFEMLEKLMESIYEEMKEFAKKKPDELLNKFKVKNINRVLSQIKEIMKHEPTDEFLDLLDEDSLPSNSDCIIIIGQYRAAIVQYRSQYHYYSDRALGRAWHTQGHPQGQPK
;
A
#
# COMPACT_ATOMS: atom_id res chain seq x y z
N GLU A 1 20.14 -6.26 16.24
CA GLU A 1 20.47 -5.03 15.50
C GLU A 1 19.96 -5.09 14.07
N GLU A 2 20.28 -6.17 13.33
CA GLU A 2 19.81 -6.32 11.96
C GLU A 2 18.29 -6.33 11.88
N ILE A 3 17.62 -6.95 12.85
CA ILE A 3 16.16 -6.98 12.91
C ILE A 3 15.60 -5.56 13.07
N ILE A 4 16.21 -4.74 13.91
CA ILE A 4 15.79 -3.35 14.13
C ILE A 4 15.96 -2.54 12.85
N ASN A 5 17.07 -2.74 12.12
CA ASN A 5 17.33 -2.02 10.87
C ASN A 5 16.36 -2.38 9.74
N THR A 6 15.72 -3.56 9.81
CA THR A 6 14.73 -3.96 8.81
C THR A 6 13.32 -3.50 9.16
N LEU A 7 13.12 -2.97 10.38
CA LEU A 7 11.81 -2.48 10.79
C LEU A 7 11.48 -1.14 10.12
N PRO A 8 10.20 -0.84 9.90
CA PRO A 8 9.82 0.48 9.40
C PRO A 8 10.11 1.58 10.43
N THR A 9 10.26 2.81 9.97
CA THR A 9 10.37 3.96 10.87
C THR A 9 8.97 4.37 11.32
N ASP A 10 8.89 5.15 12.41
CA ASP A 10 7.61 5.70 12.87
C ASP A 10 6.96 6.57 11.80
N ALA A 11 7.79 7.34 11.06
CA ALA A 11 7.31 8.18 9.95
C ALA A 11 6.73 7.32 8.82
N ASP A 12 7.36 6.19 8.49
CA ASP A 12 6.87 5.26 7.48
C ASP A 12 5.51 4.70 7.87
N VAL A 13 5.33 4.35 9.14
CA VAL A 13 4.06 3.81 9.65
C VAL A 13 2.94 4.83 9.52
N SER A 14 3.18 6.08 9.94
CA SER A 14 2.18 7.14 9.83
C SER A 14 1.77 7.37 8.37
N LYS A 15 2.76 7.42 7.49
CA LYS A 15 2.53 7.60 6.06
C LYS A 15 1.79 6.40 5.46
N PHE A 16 2.20 5.19 5.86
CA PHE A 16 1.58 3.95 5.41
C PHE A 16 0.08 3.91 5.75
N GLU A 17 -0.28 4.26 6.98
CA GLU A 17 -1.67 4.24 7.41
C GLU A 17 -2.52 5.25 6.64
N MET A 18 -1.97 6.42 6.33
CA MET A 18 -2.64 7.40 5.49
C MET A 18 -2.83 6.87 4.06
N LEU A 19 -1.76 6.30 3.49
CA LEU A 19 -1.79 5.76 2.13
C LEU A 19 -2.74 4.58 2.00
N GLU A 20 -2.83 3.75 3.03
CA GLU A 20 -3.76 2.63 3.07
C GLU A 20 -5.21 3.11 2.92
N LYS A 21 -5.56 4.18 3.61
CA LYS A 21 -6.90 4.77 3.51
C LYS A 21 -7.17 5.32 2.12
N LEU A 22 -6.19 6.02 1.54
CA LEU A 22 -6.32 6.55 0.18
C LEU A 22 -6.46 5.42 -0.83
N MET A 23 -5.69 4.36 -0.66
CA MET A 23 -5.75 3.18 -1.51
C MET A 23 -7.13 2.51 -1.45
N GLU A 24 -7.70 2.36 -0.26
CA GLU A 24 -9.02 1.77 -0.10
C GLU A 24 -10.10 2.62 -0.78
N SER A 25 -9.99 3.93 -0.69
CA SER A 25 -10.90 4.84 -1.38
C SER A 25 -10.82 4.66 -2.89
N ILE A 26 -9.61 4.60 -3.44
CA ILE A 26 -9.40 4.36 -4.88
C ILE A 26 -9.95 3.00 -5.28
N TYR A 27 -9.67 1.98 -4.49
CA TYR A 27 -10.14 0.61 -4.76
C TYR A 27 -11.66 0.54 -4.85
N GLU A 28 -12.36 1.14 -3.89
CA GLU A 28 -13.82 1.12 -3.86
C GLU A 28 -14.42 1.81 -5.08
N GLU A 29 -13.85 2.95 -5.48
CA GLU A 29 -14.29 3.65 -6.70
C GLU A 29 -14.02 2.83 -7.95
N MET A 30 -12.79 2.34 -8.11
CA MET A 30 -12.40 1.59 -9.30
C MET A 30 -13.12 0.26 -9.41
N LYS A 31 -13.43 -0.37 -8.28
CA LYS A 31 -14.19 -1.60 -8.24
C LYS A 31 -15.57 -1.42 -8.90
N GLU A 32 -16.24 -0.30 -8.62
CA GLU A 32 -17.52 0.00 -9.22
C GLU A 32 -17.41 0.27 -10.72
N PHE A 33 -16.39 1.02 -11.15
CA PHE A 33 -16.16 1.26 -12.57
C PHE A 33 -15.82 -0.03 -13.32
N ALA A 34 -14.98 -0.88 -12.74
CA ALA A 34 -14.61 -2.14 -13.35
C ALA A 34 -15.80 -3.10 -13.47
N LYS A 35 -16.73 -3.03 -12.52
CA LYS A 35 -17.95 -3.84 -12.55
C LYS A 35 -18.90 -3.41 -13.65
N LYS A 36 -19.05 -2.09 -13.84
CA LYS A 36 -20.00 -1.52 -14.81
C LYS A 36 -19.42 -1.45 -16.23
N LYS A 37 -18.15 -1.08 -16.34
CA LYS A 37 -17.47 -0.86 -17.62
C LYS A 37 -16.03 -1.39 -17.56
N PRO A 38 -15.86 -2.73 -17.53
CA PRO A 38 -14.52 -3.31 -17.32
C PRO A 38 -13.51 -2.93 -18.40
N ASP A 39 -13.95 -2.78 -19.64
CA ASP A 39 -13.07 -2.52 -20.78
C ASP A 39 -12.85 -1.03 -21.07
N GLU A 40 -13.52 -0.15 -20.34
CA GLU A 40 -13.33 1.29 -20.52
C GLU A 40 -11.94 1.68 -20.02
N LEU A 41 -11.24 2.50 -20.81
CA LEU A 41 -9.92 2.97 -20.46
C LEU A 41 -9.99 4.12 -19.46
N LEU A 42 -9.02 4.16 -18.54
CA LEU A 42 -8.85 5.32 -17.68
C LEU A 42 -8.32 6.48 -18.51
N ASN A 43 -8.61 7.70 -18.06
CA ASN A 43 -7.97 8.88 -18.66
C ASN A 43 -6.67 9.19 -17.94
N LYS A 44 -5.84 10.07 -18.52
CA LYS A 44 -4.54 10.43 -17.95
C LYS A 44 -4.63 11.03 -16.55
N PHE A 45 -5.66 11.82 -16.31
CA PHE A 45 -5.87 12.44 -15.00
C PHE A 45 -6.02 11.37 -13.90
N LYS A 46 -6.89 10.38 -14.15
CA LYS A 46 -7.10 9.28 -13.20
C LYS A 46 -5.83 8.47 -12.98
N VAL A 47 -5.12 8.15 -14.08
CA VAL A 47 -3.87 7.38 -14.00
C VAL A 47 -2.84 8.12 -13.16
N LYS A 48 -2.66 9.42 -13.38
CA LYS A 48 -1.70 10.21 -12.60
C LYS A 48 -2.06 10.27 -11.12
N ASN A 49 -3.33 10.46 -10.81
CA ASN A 49 -3.78 10.52 -9.43
C ASN A 49 -3.60 9.18 -8.70
N ILE A 50 -3.93 8.09 -9.35
CA ILE A 50 -3.74 6.76 -8.79
C ILE A 50 -2.25 6.50 -8.59
N ASN A 51 -1.42 6.79 -9.60
CA ASN A 51 0.02 6.59 -9.51
C ASN A 51 0.68 7.39 -8.39
N ARG A 52 0.14 8.56 -8.02
CA ARG A 52 0.67 9.33 -6.89
C ARG A 52 0.59 8.54 -5.60
N VAL A 53 -0.49 7.81 -5.40
CA VAL A 53 -0.65 6.94 -4.22
C VAL A 53 0.20 5.68 -4.36
N LEU A 54 0.13 5.02 -5.52
CA LEU A 54 0.87 3.78 -5.76
C LEU A 54 2.38 3.99 -5.61
N SER A 55 2.92 5.07 -6.16
CA SER A 55 4.35 5.33 -6.10
C SER A 55 4.86 5.54 -4.67
N GLN A 56 4.05 6.14 -3.82
CA GLN A 56 4.42 6.35 -2.42
C GLN A 56 4.34 5.05 -1.62
N ILE A 57 3.37 4.20 -1.90
CA ILE A 57 3.30 2.87 -1.29
C ILE A 57 4.50 2.05 -1.75
N LYS A 58 4.80 2.08 -3.04
CA LYS A 58 5.94 1.35 -3.62
C LYS A 58 7.26 1.79 -2.97
N GLU A 59 7.42 3.07 -2.67
CA GLU A 59 8.61 3.57 -1.98
C GLU A 59 8.76 2.95 -0.59
N ILE A 60 7.66 2.81 0.15
CA ILE A 60 7.68 2.15 1.46
C ILE A 60 8.04 0.67 1.32
N MET A 61 7.57 0.03 0.23
CA MET A 61 7.75 -1.41 0.00
C MET A 61 9.07 -1.77 -0.68
N LYS A 62 9.93 -0.81 -0.98
CA LYS A 62 11.11 -1.02 -1.86
C LYS A 62 12.07 -2.11 -1.41
N HIS A 63 12.08 -2.45 -0.14
CA HIS A 63 12.92 -3.51 0.40
C HIS A 63 12.13 -4.78 0.74
N GLU A 64 10.84 -4.81 0.39
CA GLU A 64 9.99 -5.96 0.66
C GLU A 64 9.98 -6.91 -0.53
N PRO A 65 9.79 -8.23 -0.29
CA PRO A 65 9.72 -9.20 -1.40
C PRO A 65 8.61 -8.92 -2.40
N THR A 66 7.54 -8.25 -1.97
CA THR A 66 6.41 -7.93 -2.83
C THR A 66 6.71 -6.81 -3.83
N ASP A 67 7.78 -6.03 -3.62
CA ASP A 67 8.07 -4.86 -4.45
C ASP A 67 8.20 -5.20 -5.94
N GLU A 68 8.78 -6.32 -6.27
CA GLU A 68 8.98 -6.71 -7.68
C GLU A 68 7.65 -6.92 -8.43
N PHE A 69 6.54 -7.09 -7.71
CA PHE A 69 5.22 -7.30 -8.31
C PHE A 69 4.37 -6.01 -8.33
N LEU A 70 4.90 -4.91 -7.82
CA LEU A 70 4.16 -3.66 -7.70
C LEU A 70 4.48 -2.74 -8.86
N ASP A 71 3.61 -2.72 -9.87
CA ASP A 71 3.78 -1.88 -11.04
C ASP A 71 2.96 -0.60 -10.92
N LEU A 72 3.43 0.45 -11.60
CA LEU A 72 2.64 1.67 -11.77
C LEU A 72 1.81 1.53 -13.04
N LEU A 73 0.71 2.29 -13.11
CA LEU A 73 -0.10 2.36 -14.32
C LEU A 73 0.67 3.08 -15.41
N ASP A 74 0.53 2.59 -16.66
CA ASP A 74 1.18 3.23 -17.81
C ASP A 74 0.40 4.50 -18.18
N GLU A 75 1.10 5.63 -18.28
CA GLU A 75 0.48 6.91 -18.62
C GLU A 75 0.32 7.12 -20.12
N ASP A 76 1.06 6.37 -20.92
CA ASP A 76 1.00 6.47 -22.38
C ASP A 76 0.08 5.42 -22.97
N SER A 77 0.08 4.20 -22.44
CA SER A 77 -0.81 3.13 -22.82
C SER A 77 -1.83 2.95 -21.69
N LEU A 78 -2.90 3.72 -21.74
CA LEU A 78 -3.86 3.80 -20.66
C LEU A 78 -4.53 2.46 -20.37
N PRO A 79 -4.55 2.02 -19.10
CA PRO A 79 -5.15 0.73 -18.74
C PRO A 79 -6.68 0.81 -18.74
N SER A 80 -7.32 -0.35 -18.89
CA SER A 80 -8.75 -0.47 -18.68
C SER A 80 -9.06 -0.45 -17.18
N ASN A 81 -10.33 -0.26 -16.85
CA ASN A 81 -10.78 -0.33 -15.46
C ASN A 81 -10.45 -1.69 -14.84
N SER A 82 -10.64 -2.78 -15.56
CA SER A 82 -10.34 -4.12 -15.06
C SER A 82 -8.83 -4.34 -14.84
N ASP A 83 -7.99 -3.83 -15.76
CA ASP A 83 -6.53 -3.92 -15.59
C ASP A 83 -6.08 -3.13 -14.36
N CYS A 84 -6.65 -1.95 -14.16
CA CYS A 84 -6.34 -1.12 -13.00
C CYS A 84 -6.68 -1.83 -11.69
N ILE A 85 -7.83 -2.50 -11.62
CA ILE A 85 -8.24 -3.24 -10.43
C ILE A 85 -7.27 -4.38 -10.10
N ILE A 86 -6.74 -5.06 -11.12
CA ILE A 86 -5.74 -6.12 -10.91
C ILE A 86 -4.49 -5.54 -10.25
N ILE A 87 -4.01 -4.41 -10.77
CA ILE A 87 -2.81 -3.75 -10.24
C ILE A 87 -3.05 -3.29 -8.79
N ILE A 88 -4.17 -2.63 -8.53
CA ILE A 88 -4.53 -2.20 -7.18
C ILE A 88 -4.62 -3.39 -6.23
N GLY A 89 -5.16 -4.52 -6.70
CA GLY A 89 -5.25 -5.74 -5.91
C GLY A 89 -3.89 -6.24 -5.43
N GLN A 90 -2.86 -6.10 -6.26
CA GLN A 90 -1.49 -6.47 -5.88
C GLN A 90 -0.95 -5.56 -4.77
N TYR A 91 -1.24 -4.27 -4.82
CA TYR A 91 -0.85 -3.35 -3.76
C TYR A 91 -1.60 -3.67 -2.46
N ARG A 92 -2.88 -4.02 -2.54
CA ARG A 92 -3.66 -4.41 -1.36
C ARG A 92 -3.08 -5.65 -0.69
N ALA A 93 -2.68 -6.64 -1.49
CA ALA A 93 -2.03 -7.84 -0.98
C ALA A 93 -0.70 -7.51 -0.29
N ALA A 94 0.10 -6.62 -0.90
CA ALA A 94 1.36 -6.16 -0.32
C ALA A 94 1.13 -5.42 1.00
N ILE A 95 0.09 -4.63 1.08
CA ILE A 95 -0.29 -3.90 2.30
C ILE A 95 -0.62 -4.89 3.43
N VAL A 96 -1.41 -5.93 3.13
CA VAL A 96 -1.75 -6.97 4.11
C VAL A 96 -0.50 -7.68 4.60
N GLN A 97 0.41 -8.04 3.68
CA GLN A 97 1.66 -8.70 4.01
C GLN A 97 2.54 -7.83 4.90
N TYR A 98 2.66 -6.55 4.57
CA TYR A 98 3.47 -5.60 5.33
C TYR A 98 2.92 -5.45 6.75
N ARG A 99 1.61 -5.28 6.87
CA ARG A 99 0.96 -5.16 8.17
C ARG A 99 1.16 -6.44 8.99
N SER A 100 0.99 -7.62 8.38
CA SER A 100 1.17 -8.89 9.11
C SER A 100 2.60 -9.10 9.58
N GLN A 101 3.57 -8.52 8.89
CA GLN A 101 4.98 -8.66 9.23
C GLN A 101 5.43 -7.73 10.36
N TYR A 102 4.89 -6.52 10.43
CA TYR A 102 5.36 -5.49 11.35
C TYR A 102 4.34 -5.03 12.39
N HIS A 103 3.12 -5.54 12.37
CA HIS A 103 2.05 -5.15 13.28
C HIS A 103 1.66 -6.36 14.13
N TYR A 104 2.31 -6.49 15.28
CA TYR A 104 2.19 -7.66 16.16
C TYR A 104 1.58 -7.30 17.51
N TYR A 105 1.22 -8.33 18.28
CA TYR A 105 0.83 -8.14 19.67
C TYR A 105 2.01 -7.58 20.46
N SER A 106 1.77 -6.62 21.31
CA SER A 106 2.78 -5.99 22.15
C SER A 106 2.24 -5.80 23.56
N ASP A 107 2.98 -6.31 24.56
CA ASP A 107 2.64 -6.09 25.97
C ASP A 107 2.72 -4.61 26.33
N ARG A 108 3.69 -3.89 25.74
CA ARG A 108 3.86 -2.45 25.98
C ARG A 108 2.65 -1.64 25.53
N ALA A 109 2.05 -2.02 24.40
CA ALA A 109 0.89 -1.32 23.84
C ALA A 109 -0.43 -1.92 24.31
N LEU A 110 -0.38 -3.02 25.07
CA LEU A 110 -1.54 -3.76 25.55
C LEU A 110 -2.47 -4.17 24.39
N GLY A 111 -1.87 -4.71 23.33
CA GLY A 111 -2.59 -5.15 22.14
C GLY A 111 -1.67 -5.17 20.93
N ARG A 112 -2.25 -5.13 19.74
CA ARG A 112 -1.46 -5.10 18.52
C ARG A 112 -0.88 -3.71 18.30
N ALA A 113 0.38 -3.67 17.90
CA ALA A 113 1.09 -2.42 17.67
C ALA A 113 2.11 -2.58 16.56
N TRP A 114 2.48 -1.46 15.95
CA TRP A 114 3.57 -1.43 14.98
C TRP A 114 4.90 -1.55 15.70
N HIS A 115 5.74 -2.46 15.20
CA HIS A 115 7.12 -2.57 15.65
C HIS A 115 7.98 -1.77 14.68
N THR A 116 8.58 -0.70 15.19
CA THR A 116 9.32 0.26 14.37
C THR A 116 10.77 0.38 14.86
N GLN A 117 11.60 1.05 14.06
CA GLN A 117 12.98 1.31 14.46
C GLN A 117 13.06 2.12 15.77
N GLY A 118 12.13 3.06 15.95
CA GLY A 118 12.04 3.86 17.18
C GLY A 118 11.39 3.11 18.34
N HIS A 119 10.58 2.11 18.04
CA HIS A 119 9.82 1.33 19.04
C HIS A 119 9.82 -0.15 18.65
N PRO A 120 10.99 -0.86 18.75
CA PRO A 120 11.05 -2.26 18.31
C PRO A 120 10.12 -3.20 19.09
N GLN A 121 9.72 -2.82 20.29
CA GLN A 121 8.81 -3.62 21.13
C GLN A 121 7.36 -3.18 21.00
N GLY A 122 7.07 -2.34 20.07
CA GLY A 122 5.75 -1.83 19.80
C GLY A 122 5.59 -0.38 20.21
N GLN A 123 4.92 0.41 19.38
CA GLN A 123 4.64 1.80 19.69
C GLN A 123 3.73 1.87 20.93
N PRO A 124 3.96 2.81 21.85
CA PRO A 124 3.10 2.97 23.01
C PRO A 124 1.70 3.44 22.60
N LYS A 125 0.72 3.10 23.41
CA LYS A 125 -0.65 3.55 23.19
C LYS A 125 -0.83 5.05 23.38
#